data_50a6405762d23c761a2189f14e9de92d
#
_entry.id   50a6405762d23c761a2189f14e9de92d
#
_cell.length_a   1.000
_cell.length_b   1.000
_cell.length_c   1.000
_cell.angle_alpha   90.00
_cell.angle_beta   90.00
_cell.angle_gamma   90.00
#
_symmetry.space_group_name_H-M   'P 1'
#
loop_
_entity.id
_entity.type
_entity.pdbx_description
1 polymer ?
#
loop_
_entity_poly.entity_id
_entity_poly.type
_entity_poly.pdbx_seq_one_letter_code
_entity_poly.pdbx_strand_id
1 'polypeptide(L)'
;MEKMVQIAASHARGKKSGDKAFELNGLAIEAAAKYGKDKVLNATVGSILDETGSMVLLPTVEKIYRNLPANDIAAYAPIDGLPKYLSGIQDVTFRQSRPEAYTAAIGTAGGTGALHHAIWNYSELGDTVISSDWYWGAYTTLVGDAMRKFGTFAFYTEEKTFNVPAFEAKVLEVLARQDSLLSIINSPAHNPTGYSLTNSEWDAVLDVLKGQANKGKRIALLVDIAYIDFAGDAEKCREFMKKFSNLPANMIVMLSVSMSKSFTLYGQRTGAIIGISSDKEAIDEFKVAMDVTSRGTWSNINRSAMQILATI
;
A
#
# COMPACT_ATOMS: atom_id res chain seq x y z
N MET A 1 9.50 44.08 -2.50
CA MET A 1 9.27 42.63 -2.22
C MET A 1 10.44 42.14 -1.39
N GLU A 2 10.24 41.94 -0.09
CA GLU A 2 11.24 41.33 0.76
C GLU A 2 11.61 39.95 0.25
N LYS A 3 12.89 39.70 0.09
CA LYS A 3 13.40 38.39 -0.32
C LYS A 3 13.11 37.41 0.81
N MET A 4 12.10 36.56 0.66
CA MET A 4 11.83 35.46 1.62
C MET A 4 13.11 34.64 1.81
N VAL A 5 13.58 34.56 3.05
CA VAL A 5 14.76 33.75 3.39
C VAL A 5 14.43 32.27 3.13
N GLN A 6 15.16 31.63 2.21
CA GLN A 6 14.98 30.23 1.84
C GLN A 6 16.08 29.39 2.47
N ILE A 7 15.76 28.76 3.61
CA ILE A 7 16.70 27.90 4.36
C ILE A 7 16.57 26.44 3.94
N ALA A 8 15.35 25.97 3.62
CA ALA A 8 15.12 24.58 3.22
C ALA A 8 15.87 24.23 1.92
N ALA A 9 16.29 22.97 1.80
CA ALA A 9 16.89 22.44 0.57
C ALA A 9 15.94 22.59 -0.63
N SER A 10 16.49 22.66 -1.84
CA SER A 10 15.71 22.95 -3.06
C SER A 10 14.51 22.03 -3.28
N HIS A 11 14.68 20.72 -3.05
CA HIS A 11 13.62 19.73 -3.18
C HIS A 11 12.48 19.88 -2.14
N ALA A 12 12.72 20.58 -1.04
CA ALA A 12 11.73 20.82 0.02
C ALA A 12 10.96 22.14 -0.15
N ARG A 13 11.42 23.00 -1.08
CA ARG A 13 10.81 24.31 -1.30
C ARG A 13 9.60 24.24 -2.20
N GLY A 14 8.64 25.14 -1.99
CA GLY A 14 7.45 25.27 -2.84
C GLY A 14 6.43 24.14 -2.70
N LYS A 15 6.66 23.18 -1.78
CA LYS A 15 5.66 22.17 -1.46
C LYS A 15 4.45 22.84 -0.82
N LYS A 16 3.25 22.43 -1.27
CA LYS A 16 1.99 22.86 -0.64
C LYS A 16 1.60 21.83 0.40
N SER A 17 1.33 22.30 1.62
CA SER A 17 0.71 21.47 2.64
C SER A 17 -0.80 21.35 2.36
N GLY A 18 -1.39 20.22 2.73
CA GLY A 18 -2.82 19.98 2.67
C GLY A 18 -3.13 18.73 1.84
N ASP A 19 -3.82 17.80 2.46
CA ASP A 19 -4.50 16.70 1.80
C ASP A 19 -5.95 17.13 1.59
N LYS A 20 -6.40 17.12 0.34
CA LYS A 20 -7.74 17.56 -0.05
C LYS A 20 -8.85 16.78 0.68
N ALA A 21 -8.61 15.52 1.04
CA ALA A 21 -9.57 14.72 1.79
C ALA A 21 -9.73 15.25 3.23
N PHE A 22 -8.63 15.64 3.89
CA PHE A 22 -8.70 16.25 5.22
C PHE A 22 -9.29 17.65 5.21
N GLU A 23 -9.04 18.44 4.17
CA GLU A 23 -9.68 19.74 3.97
C GLU A 23 -11.19 19.59 3.84
N LEU A 24 -11.64 18.68 2.97
CA LEU A 24 -13.07 18.36 2.79
C LEU A 24 -13.70 17.80 4.06
N ASN A 25 -12.96 17.00 4.83
CA ASN A 25 -13.44 16.51 6.12
C ASN A 25 -13.69 17.66 7.11
N GLY A 26 -12.80 18.65 7.16
CA GLY A 26 -12.99 19.86 7.97
C GLY A 26 -14.29 20.59 7.58
N LEU A 27 -14.51 20.81 6.29
CA LEU A 27 -15.74 21.43 5.78
C LEU A 27 -17.01 20.60 6.10
N ALA A 28 -16.93 19.28 6.04
CA ALA A 28 -18.06 18.41 6.40
C ALA A 28 -18.38 18.49 7.91
N ILE A 29 -17.36 18.55 8.77
CA ILE A 29 -17.54 18.74 10.21
C ILE A 29 -18.20 20.10 10.52
N GLU A 30 -17.72 21.19 9.89
CA GLU A 30 -18.32 22.52 10.02
C GLU A 30 -19.77 22.54 9.53
N ALA A 31 -20.07 21.90 8.40
CA ALA A 31 -21.42 21.78 7.87
C ALA A 31 -22.34 21.01 8.84
N ALA A 32 -21.86 19.90 9.42
CA ALA A 32 -22.62 19.13 10.39
C ALA A 32 -22.90 19.93 11.68
N ALA A 33 -21.95 20.75 12.13
CA ALA A 33 -22.16 21.66 13.27
C ALA A 33 -23.17 22.75 12.97
N LYS A 34 -23.22 23.25 11.74
CA LYS A 34 -24.11 24.34 11.30
C LYS A 34 -25.53 23.86 10.97
N TYR A 35 -25.67 22.73 10.30
CA TYR A 35 -26.93 22.26 9.75
C TYR A 35 -27.56 21.09 10.48
N GLY A 36 -26.83 20.44 11.39
CA GLY A 36 -27.23 19.24 12.12
C GLY A 36 -26.54 17.98 11.54
N LYS A 37 -26.14 17.06 12.43
CA LYS A 37 -25.47 15.80 12.04
C LYS A 37 -26.39 14.86 11.24
N ASP A 38 -27.70 14.97 11.44
CA ASP A 38 -28.74 14.24 10.70
C ASP A 38 -28.90 14.67 9.25
N LYS A 39 -28.39 15.86 8.90
CA LYS A 39 -28.49 16.45 7.55
C LYS A 39 -27.18 16.39 6.77
N VAL A 40 -26.09 15.97 7.38
CA VAL A 40 -24.78 15.94 6.74
C VAL A 40 -24.18 14.55 6.84
N LEU A 41 -24.07 13.86 5.70
CA LEU A 41 -23.34 12.61 5.59
C LEU A 41 -21.87 12.93 5.27
N ASN A 42 -20.97 12.67 6.21
CA ASN A 42 -19.52 12.82 6.00
C ASN A 42 -18.91 11.50 5.52
N ALA A 43 -18.60 11.42 4.24
CA ALA A 43 -17.93 10.29 3.59
C ALA A 43 -16.54 10.66 3.03
N THR A 44 -15.87 11.65 3.61
CA THR A 44 -14.61 12.20 3.09
C THR A 44 -13.39 11.41 3.51
N VAL A 45 -13.41 10.76 4.66
CA VAL A 45 -12.32 9.92 5.19
C VAL A 45 -12.77 8.47 5.22
N GLY A 46 -11.94 7.58 4.66
CA GLY A 46 -12.25 6.14 4.55
C GLY A 46 -12.19 5.41 5.89
N SER A 47 -13.06 5.76 6.83
CA SER A 47 -13.23 5.10 8.12
C SER A 47 -14.69 4.63 8.30
N ILE A 48 -14.86 3.54 9.04
CA ILE A 48 -16.20 3.01 9.36
C ILE A 48 -16.72 3.74 10.58
N LEU A 49 -17.88 4.37 10.42
CA LEU A 49 -18.61 5.03 11.50
C LEU A 49 -19.92 4.27 11.75
N ASP A 50 -20.36 4.25 13.01
CA ASP A 50 -21.66 3.77 13.38
C ASP A 50 -22.78 4.81 13.09
N GLU A 51 -24.02 4.45 13.40
CA GLU A 51 -25.19 5.31 13.18
C GLU A 51 -25.14 6.61 13.99
N THR A 52 -24.32 6.68 15.04
CA THR A 52 -24.12 7.89 15.86
C THR A 52 -23.01 8.79 15.31
N GLY A 53 -22.28 8.34 14.27
CA GLY A 53 -21.10 8.99 13.73
C GLY A 53 -19.84 8.72 14.55
N SER A 54 -19.86 7.73 15.44
CA SER A 54 -18.69 7.31 16.22
C SER A 54 -17.86 6.28 15.44
N MET A 55 -16.54 6.30 15.67
CA MET A 55 -15.62 5.35 15.03
C MET A 55 -15.93 3.91 15.48
N VAL A 56 -16.13 3.02 14.51
CA VAL A 56 -16.27 1.59 14.79
C VAL A 56 -14.90 1.00 15.10
N LEU A 57 -14.81 0.30 16.23
CA LEU A 57 -13.67 -0.54 16.57
C LEU A 57 -14.17 -1.99 16.71
N LEU A 58 -13.49 -2.92 16.04
CA LEU A 58 -13.86 -4.34 16.12
C LEU A 58 -13.76 -4.83 17.57
N PRO A 59 -14.81 -5.49 18.13
CA PRO A 59 -14.83 -5.88 19.55
C PRO A 59 -13.65 -6.78 19.96
N THR A 60 -13.22 -7.70 19.08
CA THR A 60 -12.04 -8.54 19.33
C THR A 60 -10.76 -7.72 19.42
N VAL A 61 -10.58 -6.75 18.53
CA VAL A 61 -9.44 -5.83 18.51
C VAL A 61 -9.42 -4.99 19.78
N GLU A 62 -10.55 -4.40 20.15
CA GLU A 62 -10.70 -3.59 21.35
C GLU A 62 -10.38 -4.39 22.62
N LYS A 63 -10.96 -5.60 22.76
CA LYS A 63 -10.73 -6.49 23.89
C LYS A 63 -9.24 -6.80 24.07
N ILE A 64 -8.54 -7.17 23.00
CA ILE A 64 -7.12 -7.47 23.07
C ILE A 64 -6.33 -6.22 23.45
N TYR A 65 -6.58 -5.10 22.75
CA TYR A 65 -5.84 -3.84 22.95
C TYR A 65 -5.92 -3.36 24.41
N ARG A 66 -7.13 -3.37 25.01
CA ARG A 66 -7.36 -2.94 26.40
C ARG A 66 -6.72 -3.86 27.45
N ASN A 67 -6.41 -5.11 27.09
CA ASN A 67 -5.81 -6.09 27.99
C ASN A 67 -4.33 -6.36 27.71
N LEU A 68 -3.69 -5.56 26.87
CA LEU A 68 -2.26 -5.72 26.61
C LEU A 68 -1.45 -5.53 27.91
N PRO A 69 -0.48 -6.42 28.19
CA PRO A 69 0.48 -6.21 29.28
C PRO A 69 1.30 -4.93 29.07
N ALA A 70 1.71 -4.29 30.14
CA ALA A 70 2.50 -3.05 30.09
C ALA A 70 3.76 -3.19 29.21
N ASN A 71 4.42 -4.35 29.22
CA ASN A 71 5.57 -4.61 28.37
C ASN A 71 5.24 -4.61 26.88
N ASP A 72 4.05 -5.07 26.47
CA ASP A 72 3.62 -5.07 25.07
C ASP A 72 3.14 -3.69 24.60
N ILE A 73 2.87 -2.78 25.55
CA ILE A 73 2.57 -1.39 25.27
C ILE A 73 3.84 -0.54 25.14
N ALA A 74 4.84 -0.76 26.03
CA ALA A 74 5.95 0.16 26.22
C ALA A 74 7.28 -0.28 25.58
N ALA A 75 7.49 -1.58 25.35
CA ALA A 75 8.76 -2.06 24.83
C ALA A 75 8.90 -1.81 23.32
N TYR A 76 10.13 -1.60 22.87
CA TYR A 76 10.44 -1.60 21.45
C TYR A 76 10.11 -2.95 20.79
N ALA A 77 9.70 -2.90 19.53
CA ALA A 77 9.65 -4.09 18.68
C ALA A 77 10.99 -4.30 17.95
N PRO A 78 11.27 -5.49 17.41
CA PRO A 78 12.30 -5.65 16.38
C PRO A 78 12.04 -4.70 15.19
N ILE A 79 13.11 -4.34 14.47
CA ILE A 79 13.02 -3.38 13.34
C ILE A 79 12.06 -3.91 12.27
N ASP A 80 12.18 -5.17 11.92
CA ASP A 80 11.35 -5.88 10.94
C ASP A 80 9.92 -6.17 11.44
N GLY A 81 9.72 -6.20 12.75
CA GLY A 81 8.44 -6.48 13.41
C GLY A 81 8.47 -7.71 14.32
N LEU A 82 7.37 -7.95 15.04
CA LEU A 82 7.24 -9.12 15.90
C LEU A 82 7.12 -10.40 15.05
N PRO A 83 7.89 -11.48 15.30
CA PRO A 83 7.86 -12.70 14.49
C PRO A 83 6.46 -13.29 14.31
N LYS A 84 5.64 -13.35 15.38
CA LYS A 84 4.26 -13.83 15.31
C LYS A 84 3.37 -12.92 14.45
N TYR A 85 3.60 -11.61 14.51
CA TYR A 85 2.89 -10.67 13.63
C TYR A 85 3.26 -10.89 12.17
N LEU A 86 4.55 -11.05 11.86
CA LEU A 86 5.04 -11.23 10.48
C LEU A 86 4.56 -12.56 9.87
N SER A 87 4.42 -13.62 10.68
CA SER A 87 3.77 -14.85 10.25
C SER A 87 2.26 -14.64 10.05
N GLY A 88 1.58 -14.14 11.08
CA GLY A 88 0.13 -13.97 11.08
C GLY A 88 -0.36 -13.04 9.98
N ILE A 89 0.37 -11.95 9.68
CA ILE A 89 -0.03 -11.02 8.60
C ILE A 89 0.05 -11.69 7.22
N GLN A 90 1.00 -12.60 7.01
CA GLN A 90 1.05 -13.40 5.79
C GLN A 90 -0.11 -14.41 5.75
N ASP A 91 -0.40 -15.08 6.87
CA ASP A 91 -1.47 -16.09 6.93
C ASP A 91 -2.85 -15.46 6.66
N VAL A 92 -3.17 -14.32 7.26
CA VAL A 92 -4.44 -13.64 7.00
C VAL A 92 -4.50 -12.99 5.61
N THR A 93 -3.36 -12.60 5.04
CA THR A 93 -3.28 -12.03 3.70
C THR A 93 -3.50 -13.09 2.64
N PHE A 94 -2.77 -14.19 2.69
CA PHE A 94 -2.83 -15.22 1.66
C PHE A 94 -3.98 -16.20 1.86
N ARG A 95 -4.30 -16.56 3.10
CA ARG A 95 -5.24 -17.65 3.40
C ARG A 95 -4.90 -18.90 2.56
N GLN A 96 -5.87 -19.40 1.77
CA GLN A 96 -5.68 -20.54 0.86
C GLN A 96 -5.04 -20.17 -0.50
N SER A 97 -4.66 -18.91 -0.68
CA SER A 97 -4.14 -18.37 -1.94
C SER A 97 -2.65 -18.01 -1.89
N ARG A 98 -1.89 -18.65 -0.98
CA ARG A 98 -0.44 -18.45 -0.91
C ARG A 98 0.22 -18.93 -2.21
N PRO A 99 1.05 -18.09 -2.87
CA PRO A 99 1.77 -18.49 -4.08
C PRO A 99 2.87 -19.51 -3.75
N GLU A 100 3.21 -20.35 -4.73
CA GLU A 100 4.40 -21.21 -4.69
C GLU A 100 5.64 -20.35 -5.01
N ALA A 101 6.13 -19.65 -4.00
CA ALA A 101 7.24 -18.70 -4.09
C ALA A 101 7.87 -18.49 -2.71
N TYR A 102 9.05 -17.90 -2.69
CA TYR A 102 9.63 -17.36 -1.45
C TYR A 102 8.88 -16.09 -1.06
N THR A 103 8.57 -15.97 0.23
CA THR A 103 7.86 -14.80 0.77
C THR A 103 8.54 -14.30 2.05
N ALA A 104 8.53 -12.99 2.24
CA ALA A 104 8.94 -12.37 3.49
C ALA A 104 8.05 -11.17 3.79
N ALA A 105 7.78 -10.93 5.07
CA ALA A 105 7.01 -9.77 5.52
C ALA A 105 7.88 -8.87 6.41
N ILE A 106 7.69 -7.56 6.28
CA ILE A 106 8.29 -6.53 7.14
C ILE A 106 7.16 -5.62 7.63
N GLY A 107 7.16 -5.34 8.92
CA GLY A 107 6.21 -4.41 9.51
C GLY A 107 6.46 -2.97 9.07
N THR A 108 5.39 -2.26 8.73
CA THR A 108 5.47 -0.88 8.21
C THR A 108 4.51 0.07 8.94
N ALA A 109 4.78 1.36 8.85
CA ALA A 109 3.90 2.40 9.39
C ALA A 109 2.61 2.53 8.55
N GLY A 110 1.74 1.51 8.65
CA GLY A 110 0.53 1.34 7.82
C GLY A 110 0.88 1.01 6.37
N GLY A 111 -0.14 0.93 5.52
CA GLY A 111 0.06 0.77 4.07
C GLY A 111 0.87 1.90 3.44
N THR A 112 0.76 3.12 3.95
CA THR A 112 1.58 4.26 3.52
C THR A 112 3.08 3.97 3.66
N GLY A 113 3.49 3.35 4.78
CA GLY A 113 4.88 2.95 4.99
C GLY A 113 5.32 1.84 4.02
N ALA A 114 4.43 0.89 3.71
CA ALA A 114 4.71 -0.15 2.71
C ALA A 114 4.96 0.46 1.32
N LEU A 115 4.10 1.39 0.90
CA LEU A 115 4.25 2.13 -0.35
C LEU A 115 5.56 2.92 -0.39
N HIS A 116 5.87 3.67 0.69
CA HIS A 116 7.12 4.42 0.81
C HIS A 116 8.34 3.50 0.63
N HIS A 117 8.37 2.36 1.31
CA HIS A 117 9.48 1.42 1.25
C HIS A 117 9.66 0.82 -0.14
N ALA A 118 8.55 0.46 -0.81
CA ALA A 118 8.60 -0.03 -2.17
C ALA A 118 9.14 1.03 -3.15
N ILE A 119 8.63 2.27 -3.06
CA ILE A 119 9.08 3.37 -3.91
C ILE A 119 10.55 3.67 -3.68
N TRP A 120 11.00 3.71 -2.42
CA TRP A 120 12.37 4.04 -2.07
C TRP A 120 13.37 3.00 -2.56
N ASN A 121 13.07 1.71 -2.39
CA ASN A 121 14.02 0.62 -2.64
C ASN A 121 13.93 0.02 -4.06
N TYR A 122 12.83 0.22 -4.79
CA TYR A 122 12.58 -0.42 -6.09
C TYR A 122 12.42 0.57 -7.24
N SER A 123 12.90 1.78 -7.08
CA SER A 123 13.07 2.77 -8.16
C SER A 123 14.27 3.66 -7.89
N GLU A 124 14.96 4.09 -8.95
CA GLU A 124 16.10 5.01 -8.85
C GLU A 124 15.63 6.48 -8.75
N LEU A 125 16.52 7.37 -8.29
CA LEU A 125 16.23 8.81 -8.29
C LEU A 125 15.93 9.30 -9.70
N GLY A 126 14.78 9.95 -9.88
CA GLY A 126 14.34 10.46 -11.18
C GLY A 126 13.58 9.47 -12.05
N ASP A 127 13.52 8.19 -11.67
CA ASP A 127 12.71 7.18 -12.35
C ASP A 127 11.21 7.54 -12.33
N THR A 128 10.51 7.01 -13.31
CA THR A 128 9.05 7.09 -13.36
C THR A 128 8.44 5.86 -12.72
N VAL A 129 7.70 6.06 -11.62
CA VAL A 129 6.82 5.07 -11.01
C VAL A 129 5.44 5.24 -11.63
N ILE A 130 4.79 4.14 -12.04
CA ILE A 130 3.51 4.20 -12.74
C ILE A 130 2.35 3.68 -11.91
N SER A 131 1.17 4.27 -12.12
CA SER A 131 -0.13 3.78 -11.67
C SER A 131 -1.20 4.20 -12.66
N SER A 132 -2.47 3.82 -12.43
CA SER A 132 -3.59 4.31 -13.23
C SER A 132 -3.85 5.80 -13.00
N ASP A 133 -4.65 6.44 -13.85
CA ASP A 133 -5.10 7.85 -13.72
C ASP A 133 -6.19 8.03 -12.65
N TRP A 134 -6.87 6.95 -12.24
CA TRP A 134 -7.65 6.86 -11.02
C TRP A 134 -6.78 6.22 -9.94
N TYR A 135 -6.47 6.96 -8.88
CA TYR A 135 -5.54 6.49 -7.84
C TYR A 135 -5.80 7.17 -6.48
N TRP A 136 -5.32 6.57 -5.43
CA TRP A 136 -5.30 7.22 -4.13
C TRP A 136 -4.34 8.42 -4.14
N GLY A 137 -4.87 9.63 -3.87
CA GLY A 137 -4.13 10.89 -4.04
C GLY A 137 -2.76 10.96 -3.37
N ALA A 138 -2.54 10.19 -2.30
CA ALA A 138 -1.24 10.15 -1.63
C ALA A 138 -0.11 9.53 -2.46
N TYR A 139 -0.39 8.78 -3.54
CA TYR A 139 0.67 8.21 -4.39
C TYR A 139 1.55 9.31 -5.00
N THR A 140 0.95 10.41 -5.45
CA THR A 140 1.73 11.55 -5.99
C THR A 140 2.66 12.17 -4.97
N THR A 141 2.20 12.28 -3.72
CA THR A 141 3.02 12.81 -2.63
C THR A 141 4.18 11.86 -2.31
N LEU A 142 3.90 10.55 -2.16
CA LEU A 142 4.91 9.55 -1.84
C LEU A 142 5.99 9.44 -2.93
N VAL A 143 5.59 9.42 -4.20
CA VAL A 143 6.50 9.34 -5.34
C VAL A 143 7.31 10.62 -5.48
N GLY A 144 6.65 11.78 -5.38
CA GLY A 144 7.31 13.08 -5.51
C GLY A 144 8.26 13.40 -4.35
N ASP A 145 7.89 13.04 -3.11
CA ASP A 145 8.75 13.24 -1.94
C ASP A 145 10.00 12.36 -1.99
N ALA A 146 9.87 11.17 -2.58
CA ALA A 146 10.99 10.29 -2.87
C ALA A 146 11.83 10.74 -4.09
N MET A 147 11.56 11.91 -4.67
CA MET A 147 12.25 12.45 -5.86
C MET A 147 12.13 11.54 -7.11
N ARG A 148 11.01 10.86 -7.28
CA ARG A 148 10.63 10.11 -8.47
C ARG A 148 9.56 10.87 -9.25
N LYS A 149 9.34 10.48 -10.49
CA LYS A 149 8.26 11.00 -11.33
C LYS A 149 7.07 10.07 -11.24
N PHE A 150 5.86 10.63 -11.23
CA PHE A 150 4.64 9.85 -11.25
C PHE A 150 4.06 9.84 -12.67
N GLY A 151 3.96 8.65 -13.25
CA GLY A 151 3.39 8.43 -14.58
C GLY A 151 2.04 7.71 -14.48
N THR A 152 1.09 8.07 -15.33
CA THR A 152 -0.23 7.44 -15.32
C THR A 152 -0.60 6.87 -16.69
N PHE A 153 -1.52 5.88 -16.66
CA PHE A 153 -2.22 5.31 -17.80
C PHE A 153 -3.72 5.33 -17.54
N ALA A 154 -4.54 5.34 -18.59
CA ALA A 154 -5.99 5.31 -18.45
C ALA A 154 -6.45 4.01 -17.78
N PHE A 155 -7.19 4.11 -16.66
CA PHE A 155 -7.63 2.96 -15.87
C PHE A 155 -8.68 2.13 -16.60
N TYR A 156 -9.65 2.79 -17.24
CA TYR A 156 -10.78 2.14 -17.87
C TYR A 156 -10.67 2.10 -19.40
N THR A 157 -11.13 1.00 -19.98
CA THR A 157 -11.56 0.94 -21.39
C THR A 157 -12.90 1.64 -21.57
N GLU A 158 -13.40 1.70 -22.80
CA GLU A 158 -14.77 2.19 -23.10
C GLU A 158 -15.83 1.32 -22.42
N GLU A 159 -15.58 0.00 -22.31
CA GLU A 159 -16.45 -1.00 -21.68
C GLU A 159 -16.36 -1.00 -20.14
N LYS A 160 -15.61 -0.09 -19.55
CA LYS A 160 -15.40 0.03 -18.10
C LYS A 160 -14.69 -1.17 -17.47
N THR A 161 -13.84 -1.86 -18.22
CA THR A 161 -12.89 -2.88 -17.73
C THR A 161 -11.52 -2.27 -17.50
N PHE A 162 -10.60 -2.99 -16.84
CA PHE A 162 -9.23 -2.51 -16.66
C PHE A 162 -8.51 -2.41 -18.01
N ASN A 163 -7.86 -1.30 -18.28
CA ASN A 163 -7.27 -0.98 -19.58
C ASN A 163 -5.86 -1.55 -19.72
N VAL A 164 -5.78 -2.86 -19.96
CA VAL A 164 -4.50 -3.56 -20.18
C VAL A 164 -3.69 -2.95 -21.34
N PRO A 165 -4.27 -2.60 -22.51
CA PRO A 165 -3.50 -1.95 -23.59
C PRO A 165 -2.86 -0.63 -23.16
N ALA A 166 -3.55 0.21 -22.40
CA ALA A 166 -2.98 1.47 -21.91
C ALA A 166 -1.89 1.22 -20.86
N PHE A 167 -2.06 0.21 -20.00
CA PHE A 167 -1.03 -0.25 -19.07
C PHE A 167 0.24 -0.70 -19.81
N GLU A 168 0.10 -1.60 -20.80
CA GLU A 168 1.21 -2.08 -21.61
C GLU A 168 1.95 -0.94 -22.31
N ALA A 169 1.22 -0.04 -22.97
CA ALA A 169 1.81 1.12 -23.64
C ALA A 169 2.64 1.97 -22.68
N LYS A 170 2.15 2.20 -21.44
CA LYS A 170 2.87 2.96 -20.43
C LYS A 170 4.09 2.20 -19.90
N VAL A 171 4.00 0.91 -19.70
CA VAL A 171 5.15 0.05 -19.34
C VAL A 171 6.26 0.16 -20.38
N LEU A 172 5.92 0.03 -21.66
CA LEU A 172 6.87 0.13 -22.76
C LEU A 172 7.49 1.53 -22.88
N GLU A 173 6.67 2.60 -22.75
CA GLU A 173 7.14 3.99 -22.75
C GLU A 173 8.21 4.22 -21.66
N VAL A 174 7.94 3.75 -20.46
CA VAL A 174 8.80 3.97 -19.30
C VAL A 174 10.09 3.15 -19.45
N LEU A 175 9.98 1.86 -19.78
CA LEU A 175 11.15 0.97 -19.94
C LEU A 175 12.02 1.25 -21.18
N ALA A 176 11.56 2.10 -22.08
CA ALA A 176 12.41 2.66 -23.14
C ALA A 176 13.44 3.68 -22.62
N ARG A 177 13.24 4.22 -21.41
CA ARG A 177 14.05 5.29 -20.82
C ARG A 177 14.76 4.90 -19.52
N GLN A 178 14.37 3.78 -18.92
CA GLN A 178 14.92 3.27 -17.65
C GLN A 178 15.02 1.74 -17.68
N ASP A 179 15.85 1.15 -16.81
CA ASP A 179 16.10 -0.30 -16.78
C ASP A 179 15.28 -1.05 -15.75
N SER A 180 14.57 -0.32 -14.90
CA SER A 180 13.68 -0.87 -13.89
C SER A 180 12.29 -0.25 -13.98
N LEU A 181 11.28 -0.98 -13.54
CA LEU A 181 9.91 -0.51 -13.43
C LEU A 181 9.38 -0.81 -12.05
N LEU A 182 8.83 0.21 -11.39
CA LEU A 182 7.89 0.04 -10.29
C LEU A 182 6.50 0.44 -10.76
N SER A 183 5.58 -0.52 -10.77
CA SER A 183 4.16 -0.30 -11.05
C SER A 183 3.32 -0.49 -9.79
N ILE A 184 2.40 0.44 -9.51
CA ILE A 184 1.47 0.37 -8.38
C ILE A 184 0.08 0.06 -8.94
N ILE A 185 -0.50 -1.07 -8.51
CA ILE A 185 -1.88 -1.47 -8.80
C ILE A 185 -2.63 -1.59 -7.48
N ASN A 186 -3.67 -0.78 -7.29
CA ASN A 186 -4.57 -0.91 -6.16
C ASN A 186 -5.73 -1.84 -6.54
N SER A 187 -5.71 -3.07 -6.02
CA SER A 187 -6.74 -4.09 -6.26
C SER A 187 -6.56 -5.21 -5.22
N PRO A 188 -7.63 -5.85 -4.72
CA PRO A 188 -9.04 -5.61 -5.07
C PRO A 188 -9.66 -4.41 -4.36
N ALA A 189 -10.89 -4.07 -4.71
CA ALA A 189 -11.65 -2.92 -4.16
C ALA A 189 -10.88 -1.60 -4.27
N HIS A 190 -10.47 -1.27 -5.49
CA HIS A 190 -9.67 -0.09 -5.84
C HIS A 190 -10.21 1.21 -5.26
N ASN A 191 -9.36 2.00 -4.65
CA ASN A 191 -9.68 3.35 -4.20
C ASN A 191 -9.30 4.40 -5.28
N PRO A 192 -10.27 5.11 -5.92
CA PRO A 192 -11.63 5.37 -5.41
C PRO A 192 -12.77 4.61 -6.12
N THR A 193 -12.52 3.69 -7.04
CA THR A 193 -13.55 3.18 -7.95
C THR A 193 -14.32 1.95 -7.43
N GLY A 194 -13.79 1.25 -6.44
CA GLY A 194 -14.31 -0.03 -5.96
C GLY A 194 -14.03 -1.21 -6.90
N TYR A 195 -13.36 -0.98 -8.03
CA TYR A 195 -13.06 -2.01 -9.02
C TYR A 195 -12.11 -3.07 -8.45
N SER A 196 -12.33 -4.32 -8.83
CA SER A 196 -11.41 -5.42 -8.55
C SER A 196 -11.03 -6.06 -9.89
N LEU A 197 -9.72 -6.15 -10.16
CA LEU A 197 -9.24 -6.82 -11.38
C LEU A 197 -9.71 -8.26 -11.38
N THR A 198 -10.22 -8.71 -12.52
CA THR A 198 -10.57 -10.10 -12.76
C THR A 198 -9.34 -10.99 -12.88
N ASN A 199 -9.51 -12.31 -12.77
CA ASN A 199 -8.39 -13.24 -12.95
C ASN A 199 -7.75 -13.14 -14.34
N SER A 200 -8.54 -12.87 -15.39
CA SER A 200 -8.03 -12.69 -16.76
C SER A 200 -7.27 -11.38 -16.93
N GLU A 201 -7.70 -10.29 -16.27
CA GLU A 201 -6.96 -9.04 -16.30
C GLU A 201 -5.64 -9.16 -15.55
N TRP A 202 -5.62 -9.90 -14.42
CA TRP A 202 -4.36 -10.23 -13.73
C TRP A 202 -3.41 -11.05 -14.59
N ASP A 203 -3.91 -12.04 -15.35
CA ASP A 203 -3.08 -12.79 -16.29
C ASP A 203 -2.47 -11.85 -17.33
N ALA A 204 -3.26 -11.00 -17.94
CA ALA A 204 -2.79 -10.06 -18.96
C ALA A 204 -1.77 -9.05 -18.39
N VAL A 205 -2.00 -8.50 -17.21
CA VAL A 205 -1.03 -7.61 -16.51
C VAL A 205 0.30 -8.34 -16.28
N LEU A 206 0.24 -9.57 -15.74
CA LEU A 206 1.43 -10.35 -15.47
C LEU A 206 2.17 -10.75 -16.74
N ASP A 207 1.48 -11.04 -17.83
CA ASP A 207 2.10 -11.38 -19.12
C ASP A 207 2.88 -10.19 -19.68
N VAL A 208 2.35 -8.96 -19.61
CA VAL A 208 3.05 -7.74 -19.98
C VAL A 208 4.35 -7.61 -19.15
N LEU A 209 4.27 -7.75 -17.83
CA LEU A 209 5.41 -7.57 -16.94
C LEU A 209 6.46 -8.68 -17.11
N LYS A 210 6.04 -9.94 -17.18
CA LYS A 210 6.92 -11.09 -17.46
C LYS A 210 7.62 -10.94 -18.82
N GLY A 211 6.91 -10.44 -19.82
CA GLY A 211 7.48 -10.17 -21.15
C GLY A 211 8.63 -9.16 -21.09
N GLN A 212 8.59 -8.17 -20.21
CA GLN A 212 9.69 -7.21 -20.03
C GLN A 212 10.81 -7.79 -19.13
N ALA A 213 10.45 -8.53 -18.10
CA ALA A 213 11.43 -9.23 -17.26
C ALA A 213 12.28 -10.21 -18.12
N ASN A 214 11.67 -10.97 -19.03
CA ASN A 214 12.36 -11.88 -19.93
C ASN A 214 13.28 -11.16 -20.95
N LYS A 215 13.11 -9.85 -21.15
CA LYS A 215 14.03 -9.00 -21.91
C LYS A 215 15.15 -8.40 -21.04
N GLY A 216 15.26 -8.83 -19.78
CA GLY A 216 16.32 -8.42 -18.86
C GLY A 216 15.98 -7.16 -18.04
N LYS A 217 14.76 -6.61 -18.13
CA LYS A 217 14.34 -5.47 -17.30
C LYS A 217 14.04 -5.92 -15.87
N ARG A 218 14.40 -5.12 -14.88
CA ARG A 218 14.04 -5.35 -13.46
C ARG A 218 12.61 -4.88 -13.21
N ILE A 219 11.75 -5.77 -12.76
CA ILE A 219 10.31 -5.50 -12.62
C ILE A 219 9.87 -5.64 -11.16
N ALA A 220 9.33 -4.57 -10.61
CA ALA A 220 8.68 -4.55 -9.32
C ALA A 220 7.19 -4.20 -9.50
N LEU A 221 6.31 -5.10 -9.06
CA LEU A 221 4.87 -4.88 -9.00
C LEU A 221 4.46 -4.70 -7.55
N LEU A 222 3.97 -3.52 -7.21
CA LEU A 222 3.39 -3.23 -5.91
C LEU A 222 1.87 -3.30 -6.00
N VAL A 223 1.27 -4.25 -5.30
CA VAL A 223 -0.18 -4.40 -5.20
C VAL A 223 -0.65 -3.82 -3.87
N ASP A 224 -1.39 -2.73 -3.93
CA ASP A 224 -2.00 -2.13 -2.75
C ASP A 224 -3.34 -2.81 -2.46
N ILE A 225 -3.36 -3.64 -1.41
CA ILE A 225 -4.50 -4.46 -1.01
C ILE A 225 -5.21 -3.92 0.24
N ALA A 226 -5.12 -2.62 0.49
CA ALA A 226 -5.66 -2.00 1.70
C ALA A 226 -7.15 -2.30 1.96
N TYR A 227 -7.93 -2.61 0.93
CA TYR A 227 -9.36 -2.88 1.01
C TYR A 227 -9.74 -4.33 0.69
N ILE A 228 -8.81 -5.26 0.72
CA ILE A 228 -9.04 -6.67 0.33
C ILE A 228 -10.19 -7.33 1.11
N ASP A 229 -10.35 -7.03 2.39
CA ASP A 229 -11.40 -7.60 3.23
C ASP A 229 -12.79 -6.98 3.00
N PHE A 230 -12.89 -5.99 2.11
CA PHE A 230 -14.14 -5.36 1.66
C PHE A 230 -14.49 -5.73 0.22
N ALA A 231 -13.71 -6.59 -0.42
CA ALA A 231 -13.85 -6.94 -1.84
C ALA A 231 -14.81 -8.12 -2.10
N GLY A 232 -15.52 -8.58 -1.09
CA GLY A 232 -16.47 -9.70 -1.20
C GLY A 232 -16.02 -10.96 -0.47
N ASP A 233 -16.21 -12.13 -1.09
CA ASP A 233 -15.82 -13.41 -0.49
C ASP A 233 -14.34 -13.47 -0.18
N ALA A 234 -14.02 -13.85 1.06
CA ALA A 234 -12.67 -13.76 1.61
C ALA A 234 -11.63 -14.64 0.88
N GLU A 235 -12.04 -15.74 0.29
CA GLU A 235 -11.13 -16.61 -0.47
C GLU A 235 -11.06 -16.18 -1.93
N LYS A 236 -12.22 -15.91 -2.56
CA LYS A 236 -12.29 -15.53 -3.98
C LYS A 236 -11.50 -14.24 -4.27
N CYS A 237 -11.60 -13.22 -3.40
CA CYS A 237 -10.90 -11.96 -3.60
C CYS A 237 -9.37 -12.08 -3.49
N ARG A 238 -8.85 -13.22 -3.05
CA ARG A 238 -7.42 -13.52 -2.91
C ARG A 238 -6.87 -14.48 -3.98
N GLU A 239 -7.72 -15.14 -4.76
CA GLU A 239 -7.29 -16.17 -5.74
C GLU A 239 -6.21 -15.69 -6.70
N PHE A 240 -6.23 -14.40 -7.07
CA PHE A 240 -5.23 -13.81 -7.95
C PHE A 240 -3.80 -13.93 -7.41
N MET A 241 -3.61 -14.05 -6.10
CA MET A 241 -2.28 -14.14 -5.48
C MET A 241 -1.56 -15.45 -5.86
N LYS A 242 -2.28 -16.52 -6.19
CA LYS A 242 -1.69 -17.77 -6.70
C LYS A 242 -0.93 -17.56 -8.02
N LYS A 243 -1.30 -16.53 -8.80
CA LYS A 243 -0.65 -16.17 -10.05
C LYS A 243 0.75 -15.57 -9.88
N PHE A 244 1.12 -15.23 -8.65
CA PHE A 244 2.47 -14.76 -8.31
C PHE A 244 3.47 -15.90 -8.10
N SER A 245 3.08 -17.12 -8.43
CA SER A 245 3.95 -18.30 -8.50
C SER A 245 4.80 -18.29 -9.77
N ASN A 246 6.02 -18.82 -9.69
CA ASN A 246 6.90 -19.06 -10.85
C ASN A 246 7.17 -17.79 -11.70
N LEU A 247 7.35 -16.65 -11.07
CA LEU A 247 7.73 -15.40 -11.73
C LEU A 247 9.18 -15.44 -12.20
N PRO A 248 9.59 -14.67 -13.24
CA PRO A 248 11.00 -14.49 -13.58
C PRO A 248 11.84 -14.03 -12.38
N ALA A 249 13.09 -14.50 -12.26
CA ALA A 249 13.96 -14.19 -11.11
C ALA A 249 14.21 -12.68 -10.90
N ASN A 250 14.19 -11.89 -11.97
CA ASN A 250 14.31 -10.42 -11.95
C ASN A 250 12.98 -9.69 -11.78
N MET A 251 11.96 -10.38 -11.29
CA MET A 251 10.65 -9.82 -10.98
C MET A 251 10.29 -10.09 -9.51
N ILE A 252 9.86 -9.04 -8.82
CA ILE A 252 9.31 -9.12 -7.47
C ILE A 252 7.89 -8.57 -7.44
N VAL A 253 7.00 -9.24 -6.72
CA VAL A 253 5.70 -8.70 -6.34
C VAL A 253 5.74 -8.32 -4.87
N MET A 254 5.20 -7.15 -4.54
CA MET A 254 5.08 -6.68 -3.17
C MET A 254 3.61 -6.40 -2.86
N LEU A 255 3.13 -6.85 -1.72
CA LEU A 255 1.79 -6.52 -1.23
C LEU A 255 1.89 -5.46 -0.15
N SER A 256 1.19 -4.34 -0.34
CA SER A 256 0.99 -3.32 0.70
C SER A 256 -0.23 -3.67 1.53
N VAL A 257 0.00 -4.06 2.79
CA VAL A 257 -1.03 -4.47 3.74
C VAL A 257 -1.26 -3.38 4.77
N SER A 258 -2.50 -3.06 5.07
CA SER A 258 -2.86 -2.05 6.06
C SER A 258 -3.82 -2.60 7.12
N MET A 259 -3.47 -2.49 8.38
CA MET A 259 -4.39 -2.80 9.48
C MET A 259 -5.41 -1.68 9.73
N SER A 260 -5.27 -0.52 9.08
CA SER A 260 -6.17 0.61 9.25
C SER A 260 -7.60 0.27 8.87
N LYS A 261 -7.81 -0.54 7.82
CA LYS A 261 -9.13 -0.90 7.29
C LYS A 261 -9.62 -2.22 7.88
N SER A 262 -8.93 -3.31 7.59
CA SER A 262 -9.30 -4.68 7.99
C SER A 262 -9.41 -4.88 9.50
N PHE A 263 -8.67 -4.14 10.29
CA PHE A 263 -8.66 -4.22 11.76
C PHE A 263 -9.22 -2.97 12.44
N THR A 264 -9.75 -2.01 11.69
CA THR A 264 -10.25 -0.71 12.18
C THR A 264 -9.25 0.07 13.04
N LEU A 265 -7.95 -0.13 12.81
CA LEU A 265 -6.84 0.47 13.57
C LEU A 265 -6.22 1.68 12.85
N TYR A 266 -7.07 2.62 12.41
CA TYR A 266 -6.66 3.76 11.56
C TYR A 266 -5.54 4.60 12.16
N GLY A 267 -5.60 4.89 13.45
CA GLY A 267 -4.66 5.73 14.18
C GLY A 267 -3.39 5.03 14.64
N GLN A 268 -3.34 3.69 14.66
CA GLN A 268 -2.21 2.94 15.19
C GLN A 268 -1.03 2.84 14.22
N ARG A 269 -1.25 3.21 12.98
CA ARG A 269 -0.23 3.27 11.92
C ARG A 269 0.55 1.95 11.78
N THR A 270 -0.16 0.85 11.64
CA THR A 270 0.43 -0.50 11.52
C THR A 270 -0.02 -1.17 10.23
N GLY A 271 0.91 -1.81 9.57
CA GLY A 271 0.75 -2.55 8.33
C GLY A 271 1.98 -3.40 8.06
N ALA A 272 2.06 -3.94 6.88
CA ALA A 272 3.20 -4.71 6.42
C ALA A 272 3.43 -4.53 4.91
N ILE A 273 4.66 -4.76 4.49
CA ILE A 273 4.99 -5.05 3.10
C ILE A 273 5.40 -6.53 3.01
N ILE A 274 4.80 -7.26 2.08
CA ILE A 274 5.09 -8.67 1.84
C ILE A 274 5.74 -8.79 0.47
N GLY A 275 7.01 -9.21 0.42
CA GLY A 275 7.72 -9.52 -0.83
C GLY A 275 7.45 -10.96 -1.27
N ILE A 276 7.32 -11.18 -2.56
CA ILE A 276 7.05 -12.46 -3.22
C ILE A 276 7.97 -12.57 -4.44
N SER A 277 8.81 -13.60 -4.48
CA SER A 277 9.67 -13.89 -5.63
C SER A 277 9.89 -15.40 -5.77
N SER A 278 10.14 -15.87 -6.98
CA SER A 278 10.62 -17.22 -7.24
C SER A 278 12.10 -17.40 -6.89
N ASP A 279 12.83 -16.30 -6.72
CA ASP A 279 14.24 -16.30 -6.36
C ASP A 279 14.41 -16.01 -4.87
N LYS A 280 15.12 -16.92 -4.18
CA LYS A 280 15.39 -16.78 -2.74
C LYS A 280 16.32 -15.59 -2.45
N GLU A 281 17.31 -15.36 -3.29
CA GLU A 281 18.27 -14.26 -3.09
C GLU A 281 17.57 -12.90 -3.19
N ALA A 282 16.60 -12.76 -4.12
CA ALA A 282 15.77 -11.56 -4.23
C ALA A 282 14.93 -11.31 -2.96
N ILE A 283 14.44 -12.35 -2.29
CA ILE A 283 13.71 -12.20 -1.01
C ILE A 283 14.67 -11.90 0.15
N ASP A 284 15.87 -12.47 0.16
CA ASP A 284 16.87 -12.14 1.19
C ASP A 284 17.35 -10.68 1.03
N GLU A 285 17.57 -10.20 -0.19
CA GLU A 285 17.85 -8.77 -0.50
C GLU A 285 16.68 -7.86 -0.06
N PHE A 286 15.44 -8.24 -0.41
CA PHE A 286 14.24 -7.52 0.02
C PHE A 286 14.21 -7.31 1.53
N LYS A 287 14.46 -8.35 2.32
CA LYS A 287 14.47 -8.27 3.79
C LYS A 287 15.48 -7.24 4.29
N VAL A 288 16.70 -7.31 3.78
CA VAL A 288 17.79 -6.40 4.18
C VAL A 288 17.46 -4.95 3.77
N ALA A 289 17.01 -4.72 2.54
CA ALA A 289 16.67 -3.39 2.06
C ALA A 289 15.54 -2.77 2.89
N MET A 290 14.49 -3.54 3.18
CA MET A 290 13.36 -3.07 3.98
C MET A 290 13.74 -2.79 5.43
N ASP A 291 14.56 -3.66 6.06
CA ASP A 291 15.05 -3.48 7.43
C ASP A 291 15.86 -2.18 7.57
N VAL A 292 16.81 -1.96 6.66
CA VAL A 292 17.64 -0.74 6.63
C VAL A 292 16.78 0.51 6.44
N THR A 293 15.80 0.46 5.53
CA THR A 293 14.90 1.59 5.30
C THR A 293 13.98 1.83 6.50
N SER A 294 13.48 0.78 7.16
CA SER A 294 12.71 0.88 8.41
C SER A 294 13.53 1.55 9.50
N ARG A 295 14.80 1.11 9.68
CA ARG A 295 15.70 1.71 10.65
C ARG A 295 15.96 3.19 10.39
N GLY A 296 16.07 3.57 9.11
CA GLY A 296 16.36 4.96 8.68
C GLY A 296 15.14 5.89 8.73
N THR A 297 13.92 5.34 8.77
CA THR A 297 12.67 6.14 8.74
C THR A 297 11.99 6.24 10.11
N TRP A 298 11.56 5.14 10.68
CA TRP A 298 10.80 5.10 11.96
C TRP A 298 11.44 4.25 13.03
N SER A 299 12.58 3.63 12.76
CA SER A 299 13.32 2.72 13.65
C SER A 299 12.61 1.37 13.86
N ASN A 300 11.40 1.37 14.35
CA ASN A 300 10.48 0.23 14.46
C ASN A 300 9.05 0.75 14.57
N ILE A 301 8.07 -0.10 14.24
CA ILE A 301 6.66 0.26 14.27
C ILE A 301 6.01 -0.07 15.61
N ASN A 302 4.74 0.34 15.75
CA ASN A 302 3.94 0.19 16.95
C ASN A 302 3.79 -1.28 17.39
N ARG A 303 4.48 -1.63 18.49
CA ARG A 303 4.46 -2.99 19.08
C ARG A 303 3.06 -3.40 19.49
N SER A 304 2.31 -2.54 20.17
CA SER A 304 0.97 -2.87 20.70
C SER A 304 0.01 -3.27 19.58
N ALA A 305 0.04 -2.55 18.45
CA ALA A 305 -0.84 -2.88 17.34
C ALA A 305 -0.44 -4.19 16.64
N MET A 306 0.86 -4.48 16.53
CA MET A 306 1.33 -5.79 16.05
C MET A 306 0.92 -6.93 16.98
N GLN A 307 0.98 -6.69 18.30
CA GLN A 307 0.61 -7.67 19.29
C GLN A 307 -0.88 -8.06 19.23
N ILE A 308 -1.75 -7.17 18.76
CA ILE A 308 -3.17 -7.50 18.54
C ILE A 308 -3.30 -8.67 17.55
N LEU A 309 -2.72 -8.54 16.36
CA LEU A 309 -2.75 -9.61 15.35
C LEU A 309 -2.01 -10.87 15.83
N ALA A 310 -0.89 -10.69 16.51
CA ALA A 310 -0.12 -11.82 17.04
C ALA A 310 -0.87 -12.60 18.14
N THR A 311 -2.00 -12.08 18.64
CA THR A 311 -2.84 -12.68 19.68
C THR A 311 -4.15 -13.28 19.10
N ILE A 312 -4.63 -12.78 17.97
CA ILE A 312 -5.79 -13.34 17.25
C ILE A 312 -5.43 -14.69 16.64
#